data_49eb3203a0fadac395704b544641e0a6
#
_entry.id   49eb3203a0fadac395704b544641e0a6
#
_cell.length_a   1.000
_cell.length_b   1.000
_cell.length_c   1.000
_cell.angle_alpha   90.00
_cell.angle_beta   90.00
_cell.angle_gamma   90.00
#
_symmetry.space_group_name_H-M   'P 1'
#
loop_
_entity.id
_entity.type
_entity.pdbx_description
1 polymer ?
#
loop_
_entity_poly.entity_id
_entity_poly.type
_entity_poly.pdbx_seq_one_letter_code
_entity_poly.pdbx_strand_id
1 'polypeptide(L)'
;MKAPDSQIAVTLYNLRDYCQTESDLDRTLDKVCAIGYQAVQVSGTPLAADVIRKQLDKHNLFCCATHENLQTISGDVAPLIDRLQTLGCDFTALGAPPEEYRTTVEGVARLVKIFNEQGAKLMEKGIRL
;
A
#
# COMPACT_ATOMS: atom_id res chain seq x y z
N MET A 1 10.39 -7.81 -9.46
CA MET A 1 10.84 -8.72 -8.37
C MET A 1 9.85 -9.88 -8.29
N LYS A 2 10.33 -11.10 -8.12
CA LYS A 2 9.46 -12.27 -7.93
C LYS A 2 8.84 -12.23 -6.52
N ALA A 3 7.54 -12.53 -6.41
CA ALA A 3 6.90 -12.66 -5.10
C ALA A 3 7.62 -13.74 -4.26
N PRO A 4 7.81 -13.51 -2.96
CA PRO A 4 8.43 -14.49 -2.07
C PRO A 4 7.54 -15.71 -1.89
N ASP A 5 8.15 -16.83 -1.54
CA ASP A 5 7.41 -18.06 -1.21
C ASP A 5 6.66 -17.94 0.13
N SER A 6 7.05 -16.97 0.97
CA SER A 6 6.38 -16.68 2.24
C SER A 6 5.07 -15.91 2.02
N GLN A 7 4.02 -16.33 2.73
CA GLN A 7 2.73 -15.63 2.77
C GLN A 7 2.65 -14.58 3.91
N ILE A 8 3.77 -14.31 4.59
CA ILE A 8 3.83 -13.40 5.74
C ILE A 8 4.58 -12.13 5.33
N ALA A 9 3.97 -10.99 5.59
CA ALA A 9 4.56 -9.68 5.37
C ALA A 9 4.44 -8.80 6.62
N VAL A 10 5.36 -7.85 6.78
CA VAL A 10 5.24 -6.84 7.83
C VAL A 10 4.47 -5.62 7.31
N THR A 11 3.54 -5.12 8.11
CA THR A 11 2.81 -3.89 7.84
C THR A 11 3.63 -2.69 8.33
N LEU A 12 4.11 -1.85 7.42
CA LEU A 12 4.93 -0.69 7.78
C LEU A 12 4.16 0.34 8.62
N TYR A 13 2.83 0.34 8.56
CA TYR A 13 2.03 1.18 9.45
C TYR A 13 2.32 0.94 10.94
N ASN A 14 2.61 -0.30 11.33
CA ASN A 14 2.98 -0.62 12.71
C ASN A 14 4.37 -0.07 13.10
N LEU A 15 5.18 0.26 12.10
CA LEU A 15 6.53 0.81 12.23
C LEU A 15 6.61 2.27 11.74
N ARG A 16 5.46 2.93 11.55
CA ARG A 16 5.37 4.24 10.88
C ARG A 16 6.26 5.32 11.51
N ASP A 17 6.41 5.30 12.82
CA ASP A 17 7.24 6.28 13.53
C ASP A 17 8.74 6.17 13.18
N TYR A 18 9.12 5.02 12.60
CA TYR A 18 10.47 4.71 12.14
C TYR A 18 10.58 4.64 10.61
N CYS A 19 9.61 5.22 9.89
CA CYS A 19 9.56 5.24 8.41
C CYS A 19 9.28 6.65 7.86
N GLN A 20 9.65 7.69 8.59
CA GLN A 20 9.33 9.08 8.25
C GLN A 20 10.35 9.74 7.32
N THR A 21 11.60 9.30 7.34
CA THR A 21 12.67 9.74 6.45
C THR A 21 13.25 8.56 5.67
N GLU A 22 13.96 8.83 4.57
CA GLU A 22 14.65 7.77 3.80
C GLU A 22 15.64 7.00 4.69
N SER A 23 16.39 7.70 5.54
CA SER A 23 17.33 7.06 6.47
C SER A 23 16.64 6.22 7.55
N ASP A 24 15.47 6.66 8.05
CA ASP A 24 14.70 5.88 9.02
C ASP A 24 14.14 4.63 8.36
N LEU A 25 13.59 4.77 7.15
CA LEU A 25 13.09 3.63 6.38
C LEU A 25 14.20 2.62 6.12
N ASP A 26 15.37 3.06 5.68
CA ASP A 26 16.53 2.20 5.43
C ASP A 26 16.89 1.36 6.67
N ARG A 27 17.05 2.00 7.83
CA ARG A 27 17.35 1.30 9.09
C ARG A 27 16.24 0.34 9.53
N THR A 28 15.00 0.71 9.27
CA THR A 28 13.83 -0.13 9.60
C THR A 28 13.79 -1.37 8.73
N LEU A 29 13.99 -1.21 7.42
CA LEU A 29 14.00 -2.33 6.48
C LEU A 29 15.18 -3.28 6.72
N ASP A 30 16.34 -2.77 7.14
CA ASP A 30 17.49 -3.60 7.55
C ASP A 30 17.09 -4.56 8.69
N LYS A 31 16.39 -4.04 9.72
CA LYS A 31 15.88 -4.86 10.82
C LYS A 31 14.80 -5.85 10.37
N VAL A 32 13.91 -5.42 9.49
CA VAL A 32 12.86 -6.27 8.91
C VAL A 32 13.47 -7.46 8.19
N CYS A 33 14.52 -7.23 7.39
CA CYS A 33 15.28 -8.30 6.74
C CYS A 33 16.00 -9.21 7.71
N ALA A 34 16.64 -8.62 8.75
CA ALA A 34 17.37 -9.40 9.77
C ALA A 34 16.46 -10.35 10.56
N ILE A 35 15.17 -9.99 10.73
CA ILE A 35 14.14 -10.87 11.32
C ILE A 35 13.74 -12.01 10.36
N GLY A 36 13.92 -11.83 9.05
CA GLY A 36 13.60 -12.83 8.04
C GLY A 36 12.38 -12.54 7.17
N TYR A 37 11.78 -11.34 7.27
CA TYR A 37 10.72 -10.95 6.35
C TYR A 37 11.25 -10.75 4.92
N GLN A 38 10.45 -11.15 3.94
CA GLN A 38 10.73 -10.99 2.51
C GLN A 38 9.75 -10.05 1.82
N ALA A 39 8.69 -9.65 2.51
CA ALA A 39 7.64 -8.79 1.98
C ALA A 39 7.18 -7.76 3.01
N VAL A 40 6.74 -6.62 2.49
CA VAL A 40 6.14 -5.53 3.28
C VAL A 40 4.82 -5.08 2.67
N GLN A 41 3.91 -4.63 3.52
CA GLN A 41 2.76 -3.84 3.13
C GLN A 41 3.10 -2.37 3.36
N VAL A 42 3.08 -1.56 2.29
CA VAL A 42 3.49 -0.14 2.34
C VAL A 42 2.31 0.71 2.79
N SER A 43 2.45 1.35 3.95
CA SER A 43 1.53 2.34 4.50
C SER A 43 2.20 3.12 5.65
N GLY A 44 1.64 4.27 6.01
CA GLY A 44 2.10 5.05 7.16
C GLY A 44 3.46 5.74 6.97
N THR A 45 3.92 5.91 5.74
CA THR A 45 5.13 6.68 5.39
C THR A 45 4.78 7.82 4.43
N PRO A 46 5.34 9.03 4.63
CA PRO A 46 5.13 10.18 3.75
C PRO A 46 6.04 10.16 2.52
N LEU A 47 6.93 9.17 2.39
CA LEU A 47 7.93 9.12 1.34
C LEU A 47 7.32 8.87 -0.04
N ALA A 48 7.93 9.45 -1.07
CA ALA A 48 7.56 9.23 -2.47
C ALA A 48 7.79 7.77 -2.89
N ALA A 49 7.03 7.30 -3.85
CA ALA A 49 7.05 5.89 -4.27
C ALA A 49 8.42 5.44 -4.81
N ASP A 50 9.12 6.30 -5.53
CA ASP A 50 10.47 6.04 -6.06
C ASP A 50 11.51 5.88 -4.94
N VAL A 51 11.43 6.71 -3.89
CA VAL A 51 12.28 6.59 -2.70
C VAL A 51 12.02 5.27 -1.98
N ILE A 52 10.74 4.93 -1.77
CA ILE A 52 10.36 3.65 -1.15
C ILE A 52 10.85 2.49 -2.01
N ARG A 53 10.62 2.53 -3.34
CA ARG A 53 11.04 1.47 -4.26
C ARG A 53 12.54 1.24 -4.21
N LYS A 54 13.33 2.31 -4.25
CA LYS A 54 14.80 2.25 -4.10
C LYS A 54 15.22 1.52 -2.82
N GLN A 55 14.58 1.82 -1.70
CA GLN A 55 14.89 1.17 -0.43
C GLN A 55 14.45 -0.29 -0.41
N LEU A 56 13.28 -0.62 -0.97
CA LEU A 56 12.83 -2.01 -1.09
C LEU A 56 13.78 -2.83 -1.98
N ASP A 57 14.27 -2.26 -3.10
CA ASP A 57 15.24 -2.92 -3.97
C ASP A 57 16.57 -3.18 -3.26
N LYS A 58 17.08 -2.17 -2.53
CA LYS A 58 18.30 -2.27 -1.73
C LYS A 58 18.24 -3.45 -0.74
N HIS A 59 17.10 -3.65 -0.11
CA HIS A 59 16.87 -4.69 0.89
C HIS A 59 16.27 -5.99 0.31
N ASN A 60 16.08 -6.06 -1.01
CA ASN A 60 15.44 -7.20 -1.69
C ASN A 60 14.07 -7.57 -1.10
N LEU A 61 13.26 -6.57 -0.79
CA LEU A 61 11.92 -6.72 -0.22
C LEU A 61 10.83 -6.53 -1.27
N PHE A 62 9.83 -7.41 -1.24
CA PHE A 62 8.65 -7.35 -2.08
C PHE A 62 7.56 -6.47 -1.47
N CYS A 63 6.96 -5.57 -2.27
CA CYS A 63 5.76 -4.84 -1.86
C CYS A 63 4.52 -5.68 -2.19
N CYS A 64 3.91 -6.29 -1.19
CA CYS A 64 2.77 -7.17 -1.40
C CYS A 64 1.42 -6.45 -1.45
N ALA A 65 1.32 -5.29 -0.84
CA ALA A 65 0.11 -4.45 -0.80
C ALA A 65 0.43 -3.02 -0.39
N THR A 66 -0.51 -2.10 -0.65
CA THR A 66 -0.55 -0.78 -0.02
C THR A 66 -1.86 -0.57 0.72
N HIS A 67 -1.89 0.36 1.68
CA HIS A 67 -3.11 0.96 2.19
C HIS A 67 -3.17 2.42 1.78
N GLU A 68 -4.30 2.81 1.23
CA GLU A 68 -4.57 4.19 0.82
C GLU A 68 -5.79 4.75 1.58
N ASN A 69 -5.93 6.07 1.62
CA ASN A 69 -7.13 6.68 2.18
C ASN A 69 -8.26 6.73 1.15
N LEU A 70 -9.49 6.94 1.61
CA LEU A 70 -10.66 6.97 0.75
C LEU A 70 -10.60 8.09 -0.30
N GLN A 71 -10.03 9.24 0.02
CA GLN A 71 -9.90 10.35 -0.92
C GLN A 71 -9.01 9.98 -2.11
N THR A 72 -7.92 9.28 -1.88
CA THR A 72 -7.03 8.77 -2.94
C THR A 72 -7.74 7.76 -3.82
N ILE A 73 -8.52 6.84 -3.22
CA ILE A 73 -9.23 5.78 -3.95
C ILE A 73 -10.42 6.35 -4.75
N SER A 74 -11.20 7.26 -4.17
CA SER A 74 -12.44 7.78 -4.77
C SER A 74 -12.22 8.90 -5.80
N GLY A 75 -11.01 9.43 -5.88
CA GLY A 75 -10.66 10.52 -6.80
C GLY A 75 -10.21 10.02 -8.18
N ASP A 76 -9.32 10.79 -8.81
CA ASP A 76 -8.60 10.34 -10.00
C ASP A 76 -7.62 9.22 -9.60
N VAL A 77 -7.79 8.04 -10.19
CA VAL A 77 -6.96 6.88 -9.88
C VAL A 77 -5.62 6.85 -10.62
N ALA A 78 -5.38 7.76 -11.57
CA ALA A 78 -4.15 7.76 -12.34
C ALA A 78 -2.89 7.92 -11.44
N PRO A 79 -2.84 8.87 -10.48
CA PRO A 79 -1.70 8.96 -9.56
C PRO A 79 -1.53 7.71 -8.68
N LEU A 80 -2.63 7.05 -8.31
CA LEU A 80 -2.57 5.81 -7.54
C LEU A 80 -1.99 4.67 -8.37
N ILE A 81 -2.40 4.55 -9.64
CA ILE A 81 -1.85 3.57 -10.58
C ILE A 81 -0.34 3.78 -10.73
N ASP A 82 0.11 5.00 -10.98
CA ASP A 82 1.53 5.33 -11.13
C ASP A 82 2.33 4.99 -9.88
N ARG A 83 1.77 5.27 -8.70
CA ARG A 83 2.36 4.92 -7.41
C ARG A 83 2.53 3.40 -7.27
N LEU A 84 1.48 2.63 -7.53
CA LEU A 84 1.51 1.18 -7.39
C LEU A 84 2.44 0.52 -8.41
N GLN A 85 2.46 1.00 -9.65
CA GLN A 85 3.39 0.54 -10.66
C GLN A 85 4.85 0.83 -10.29
N THR A 86 5.13 2.01 -9.74
CA THR A 86 6.46 2.37 -9.23
C THR A 86 6.88 1.44 -8.09
N LEU A 87 5.97 1.12 -7.18
CA LEU A 87 6.23 0.18 -6.08
C LEU A 87 6.32 -1.29 -6.53
N GLY A 88 5.94 -1.59 -7.78
CA GLY A 88 5.83 -2.97 -8.26
C GLY A 88 4.75 -3.76 -7.54
N CYS A 89 3.65 -3.11 -7.18
CA CYS A 89 2.57 -3.65 -6.37
C CYS A 89 1.27 -3.72 -7.17
N ASP A 90 0.60 -4.86 -7.15
CA ASP A 90 -0.67 -5.09 -7.86
C ASP A 90 -1.88 -5.18 -6.93
N PHE A 91 -1.72 -4.80 -5.67
CA PHE A 91 -2.79 -4.87 -4.67
C PHE A 91 -2.81 -3.65 -3.76
N THR A 92 -3.97 -3.02 -3.64
CA THR A 92 -4.21 -1.91 -2.71
C THR A 92 -5.50 -2.12 -1.93
N ALA A 93 -5.64 -1.43 -0.82
CA ALA A 93 -6.84 -1.50 0.00
C ALA A 93 -7.09 -0.16 0.71
N LEU A 94 -8.34 0.05 1.13
CA LEU A 94 -8.68 1.10 2.08
C LEU A 94 -8.22 0.68 3.47
N GLY A 95 -7.34 1.45 4.08
CA GLY A 95 -6.81 1.13 5.42
C GLY A 95 -7.91 1.16 6.50
N ALA A 96 -8.74 2.19 6.50
CA ALA A 96 -9.92 2.30 7.35
C ALA A 96 -10.98 3.20 6.70
N PRO A 97 -12.23 2.76 6.56
CA PRO A 97 -13.29 3.62 6.08
C PRO A 97 -13.58 4.72 7.11
N PRO A 98 -13.82 5.98 6.67
CA PRO A 98 -14.36 7.03 7.53
C PRO A 98 -15.65 6.58 8.22
N GLU A 99 -15.93 7.14 9.39
CA GLU A 99 -17.06 6.72 10.23
C GLU A 99 -18.40 6.73 9.47
N GLU A 100 -18.66 7.77 8.70
CA GLU A 100 -19.87 7.93 7.89
C GLU A 100 -20.11 6.83 6.84
N TYR A 101 -19.06 6.08 6.47
CA TYR A 101 -19.14 4.96 5.51
C TYR A 101 -19.26 3.60 6.19
N ARG A 102 -19.11 3.50 7.51
CA ARG A 102 -19.12 2.22 8.23
C ARG A 102 -20.22 2.09 9.28
N THR A 103 -20.93 3.17 9.60
CA THR A 103 -21.93 3.20 10.67
C THR A 103 -23.37 3.18 10.20
N THR A 104 -23.61 3.38 8.89
CA THR A 104 -24.96 3.36 8.30
C THR A 104 -25.00 2.46 7.06
N VAL A 105 -26.18 1.92 6.76
CA VAL A 105 -26.42 1.11 5.55
C VAL A 105 -26.17 1.94 4.30
N GLU A 106 -26.61 3.19 4.28
CA GLU A 106 -26.40 4.14 3.16
C GLU A 106 -24.91 4.45 2.97
N GLY A 107 -24.16 4.61 4.06
CA GLY A 107 -22.72 4.81 4.02
C GLY A 107 -21.99 3.62 3.39
N VAL A 108 -22.31 2.42 3.84
CA VAL A 108 -21.76 1.17 3.26
C VAL A 108 -22.13 1.04 1.79
N ALA A 109 -23.38 1.32 1.41
CA ALA A 109 -23.80 1.26 0.00
C ALA A 109 -23.02 2.24 -0.89
N ARG A 110 -22.75 3.47 -0.40
CA ARG A 110 -21.89 4.44 -1.10
C ARG A 110 -20.45 3.93 -1.26
N LEU A 111 -19.89 3.31 -0.21
CA LEU A 111 -18.54 2.74 -0.26
C LEU A 111 -18.45 1.62 -1.30
N VAL A 112 -19.43 0.72 -1.32
CA VAL A 112 -19.51 -0.37 -2.31
C VAL A 112 -19.55 0.19 -3.74
N LYS A 113 -20.34 1.25 -3.98
CA LYS A 113 -20.40 1.92 -5.29
C LYS A 113 -19.02 2.47 -5.69
N ILE A 114 -18.35 3.19 -4.79
CA ILE A 114 -17.00 3.73 -5.04
C ILE A 114 -16.03 2.57 -5.39
N PHE A 115 -16.05 1.50 -4.62
CA PHE A 115 -15.13 0.38 -4.83
C PHE A 115 -15.39 -0.35 -6.15
N ASN A 116 -16.65 -0.53 -6.54
CA ASN A 116 -16.98 -1.12 -7.82
C ASN A 116 -16.49 -0.27 -8.99
N GLU A 117 -16.70 1.05 -8.93
CA GLU A 117 -16.29 1.98 -9.99
C GLU A 117 -14.77 2.11 -10.08
N GLN A 118 -14.10 2.32 -8.97
CA GLN A 118 -12.65 2.54 -8.95
C GLN A 118 -11.88 1.22 -9.11
N GLY A 119 -12.39 0.15 -8.51
CA GLY A 119 -11.82 -1.19 -8.67
C GLY A 119 -11.84 -1.66 -10.12
N ALA A 120 -12.89 -1.36 -10.88
CA ALA A 120 -12.95 -1.65 -12.32
C ALA A 120 -11.81 -0.94 -13.08
N LYS A 121 -11.58 0.35 -12.83
CA LYS A 121 -10.50 1.14 -13.47
C LYS A 121 -9.11 0.61 -13.09
N LEU A 122 -8.91 0.26 -11.82
CA LEU A 122 -7.65 -0.31 -11.33
C LEU A 122 -7.39 -1.69 -11.96
N MET A 123 -8.44 -2.52 -12.09
CA MET A 123 -8.34 -3.85 -12.69
C MET A 123 -7.93 -3.81 -14.17
N GLU A 124 -8.30 -2.76 -14.94
CA GLU A 124 -7.82 -2.55 -16.31
C GLU A 124 -6.28 -2.44 -16.38
N LYS A 125 -5.64 -2.09 -15.28
CA LYS A 125 -4.17 -2.01 -15.13
C LYS A 125 -3.59 -3.19 -14.36
N GLY A 126 -4.38 -4.24 -14.11
CA GLY A 126 -3.95 -5.42 -13.36
C GLY A 126 -3.82 -5.19 -11.86
N ILE A 127 -4.41 -4.13 -11.32
CA ILE A 127 -4.37 -3.78 -9.90
C ILE A 127 -5.69 -4.17 -9.24
N ARG A 128 -5.61 -4.85 -8.12
CA ARG A 128 -6.75 -5.26 -7.30
C ARG A 128 -6.98 -4.26 -6.17
N LEU A 129 -8.25 -3.93 -5.92
CA LEU A 129 -8.72 -3.12 -4.80
C LEU A 129 -9.52 -3.99 -3.84
#